data_0ba11c14a6902b5fc05d9ede92b6deb8
#
_entry.id   0ba11c14a6902b5fc05d9ede92b6deb8
#
_cell.length_a   1.000
_cell.length_b   1.000
_cell.length_c   1.000
_cell.angle_alpha   90.00
_cell.angle_beta   90.00
_cell.angle_gamma   90.00
#
_symmetry.space_group_name_H-M   'P 1'
#
loop_
_entity.id
_entity.type
_entity.pdbx_description
1 polymer ?
#
loop_
_entity_poly.entity_id
_entity_poly.type
_entity_poly.pdbx_seq_one_letter_code
_entity_poly.pdbx_strand_id
1 'polypeptide(L)'
;MRPGTVVLAHGPLDPPAWWGPVAGELRRDGVHVIAPELMAGAPPYSVGWVAGMARPLHAAEVPTPLALVAHGTAGPLLPALARTQRAARRAVGGYVFVDASLPRPGAQTHLDLLRAADAGAADRVHDSLHHGAASSPDEPPLAADHAFWSEPLPPAIDWPDAPCAYVRSGSDVRGVGPTQWWARSAEQRGWLVDDSARELAETVADVINRLAG
;
A
#
# COMPACT_ATOMS: atom_id res chain seq x y z
N MET A 1 -21.60 0.16 5.32
CA MET A 1 -21.43 -1.05 6.19
C MET A 1 -20.06 -0.95 6.85
N ARG A 2 -19.98 -0.86 8.17
CA ARG A 2 -18.70 -0.73 8.87
C ARG A 2 -17.82 -1.95 8.58
N PRO A 3 -16.49 -1.78 8.33
CA PRO A 3 -15.59 -2.91 8.18
C PRO A 3 -15.51 -3.71 9.48
N GLY A 4 -15.44 -5.04 9.36
CA GLY A 4 -15.18 -5.91 10.50
C GLY A 4 -13.73 -5.82 10.96
N THR A 5 -12.81 -5.66 9.99
CA THR A 5 -11.37 -5.59 10.26
C THR A 5 -10.69 -4.59 9.33
N VAL A 6 -9.78 -3.81 9.88
CA VAL A 6 -8.86 -2.95 9.14
C VAL A 6 -7.51 -3.67 9.01
N VAL A 7 -7.03 -3.85 7.79
CA VAL A 7 -5.72 -4.43 7.48
C VAL A 7 -4.78 -3.33 7.06
N LEU A 8 -3.76 -3.06 7.84
CA LEU A 8 -2.77 -2.02 7.59
C LEU A 8 -1.52 -2.66 6.95
N ALA A 9 -1.28 -2.34 5.70
CA ALA A 9 -0.22 -2.91 4.88
C ALA A 9 0.87 -1.87 4.62
N HIS A 10 2.05 -2.04 5.24
CA HIS A 10 3.21 -1.20 4.96
C HIS A 10 3.85 -1.56 3.62
N GLY A 11 4.49 -0.60 2.97
CA GLY A 11 5.23 -0.83 1.73
C GLY A 11 6.48 -1.69 1.96
N PRO A 12 6.95 -2.42 0.94
CA PRO A 12 8.22 -3.13 1.02
C PRO A 12 9.43 -2.27 1.36
N LEU A 13 9.39 -0.96 1.05
CA LEU A 13 10.44 0.01 1.39
C LEU A 13 10.23 0.70 2.73
N ASP A 14 9.11 0.45 3.41
CA ASP A 14 8.80 1.05 4.71
C ASP A 14 9.38 0.21 5.84
N PRO A 15 9.66 0.80 7.01
CA PRO A 15 9.95 0.03 8.21
C PRO A 15 8.79 -0.91 8.55
N PRO A 16 9.05 -2.17 8.99
CA PRO A 16 8.00 -3.13 9.31
C PRO A 16 6.97 -2.60 10.32
N ALA A 17 7.42 -1.80 11.30
CA ALA A 17 6.56 -1.22 12.34
C ALA A 17 5.90 0.12 11.94
N TRP A 18 5.93 0.51 10.67
CA TRP A 18 5.45 1.83 10.22
C TRP A 18 4.03 2.14 10.69
N TRP A 19 3.15 1.15 10.67
CA TRP A 19 1.76 1.29 11.09
C TRP A 19 1.54 1.22 12.62
N GLY A 20 2.58 0.98 13.42
CA GLY A 20 2.46 0.75 14.87
C GLY A 20 1.63 1.83 15.59
N PRO A 21 1.95 3.13 15.45
CA PRO A 21 1.19 4.22 16.08
C PRO A 21 -0.29 4.23 15.67
N VAL A 22 -0.57 4.21 14.37
CA VAL A 22 -1.95 4.23 13.82
C VAL A 22 -2.74 2.99 14.26
N ALA A 23 -2.12 1.81 14.21
CA ALA A 23 -2.75 0.58 14.68
C ALA A 23 -3.10 0.63 16.16
N GLY A 24 -2.22 1.22 16.98
CA GLY A 24 -2.45 1.41 18.41
C GLY A 24 -3.65 2.33 18.69
N GLU A 25 -3.81 3.39 17.93
CA GLU A 25 -4.94 4.33 18.07
C GLU A 25 -6.26 3.70 17.63
N LEU A 26 -6.30 3.12 16.44
CA LEU A 26 -7.50 2.45 15.94
C LEU A 26 -7.98 1.34 16.89
N ARG A 27 -7.05 0.57 17.49
CA ARG A 27 -7.40 -0.46 18.50
C ARG A 27 -7.97 0.15 19.76
N ARG A 28 -7.46 1.30 20.24
CA ARG A 28 -8.02 2.01 21.42
C ARG A 28 -9.46 2.48 21.16
N ASP A 29 -9.78 2.77 19.90
CA ASP A 29 -11.13 3.16 19.47
C ASP A 29 -12.03 1.92 19.17
N GLY A 30 -11.59 0.73 19.54
CA GLY A 30 -12.35 -0.50 19.40
C GLY A 30 -12.39 -1.10 18.00
N VAL A 31 -11.53 -0.63 17.09
CA VAL A 31 -11.40 -1.19 15.74
C VAL A 31 -10.57 -2.47 15.78
N HIS A 32 -11.04 -3.53 15.15
CA HIS A 32 -10.23 -4.73 14.94
C HIS A 32 -9.18 -4.46 13.87
N VAL A 33 -7.89 -4.49 14.24
CA VAL A 33 -6.77 -4.12 13.35
C VAL A 33 -5.75 -5.24 13.26
N ILE A 34 -5.42 -5.60 12.03
CA ILE A 34 -4.29 -6.48 11.69
C ILE A 34 -3.26 -5.64 10.93
N ALA A 35 -2.06 -5.52 11.48
CA ALA A 35 -0.93 -4.79 10.91
C ALA A 35 0.30 -5.72 10.92
N PRO A 36 0.46 -6.55 9.88
CA PRO A 36 1.60 -7.46 9.80
C PRO A 36 2.91 -6.68 9.60
N GLU A 37 3.93 -7.04 10.35
CA GLU A 37 5.28 -6.53 10.18
C GLU A 37 6.08 -7.51 9.32
N LEU A 38 6.31 -7.15 8.06
CA LEU A 38 7.04 -7.99 7.12
C LEU A 38 8.48 -7.52 7.00
N MET A 39 9.40 -8.47 7.10
CA MET A 39 10.79 -8.25 6.72
C MET A 39 10.97 -8.46 5.22
N ALA A 40 11.93 -7.76 4.64
CA ALA A 40 12.31 -7.99 3.25
C ALA A 40 12.72 -9.45 3.04
N GLY A 41 12.11 -10.07 2.03
CA GLY A 41 12.40 -11.46 1.63
C GLY A 41 13.39 -11.54 0.47
N ALA A 42 13.22 -12.58 -0.36
CA ALA A 42 13.93 -12.77 -1.62
C ALA A 42 12.95 -12.63 -2.81
N PRO A 43 13.42 -12.36 -4.01
CA PRO A 43 12.58 -12.34 -5.21
C PRO A 43 11.83 -13.67 -5.42
N PRO A 44 10.60 -13.65 -5.93
CA PRO A 44 9.83 -12.45 -6.29
C PRO A 44 9.21 -11.76 -5.08
N TYR A 45 9.56 -10.50 -4.88
CA TYR A 45 9.20 -9.72 -3.68
C TYR A 45 7.70 -9.49 -3.55
N SER A 46 7.01 -9.20 -4.64
CA SER A 46 5.56 -8.99 -4.65
C SER A 46 4.79 -10.24 -4.19
N VAL A 47 5.23 -11.43 -4.62
CA VAL A 47 4.62 -12.71 -4.19
C VAL A 47 4.87 -12.96 -2.71
N GLY A 48 6.12 -12.78 -2.26
CA GLY A 48 6.50 -12.93 -0.84
C GLY A 48 5.73 -11.97 0.06
N TRP A 49 5.59 -10.71 -0.38
CA TRP A 49 4.84 -9.69 0.35
C TRP A 49 3.35 -10.06 0.47
N VAL A 50 2.69 -10.42 -0.63
CA VAL A 50 1.27 -10.83 -0.62
C VAL A 50 1.05 -12.04 0.29
N ALA A 51 1.92 -13.04 0.21
CA ALA A 51 1.83 -14.23 1.07
C ALA A 51 2.04 -13.88 2.55
N GLY A 52 3.02 -13.03 2.86
CA GLY A 52 3.29 -12.56 4.21
C GLY A 52 2.11 -11.79 4.80
N MET A 53 1.51 -10.88 4.04
CA MET A 53 0.32 -10.13 4.44
C MET A 53 -0.91 -11.04 4.60
N ALA A 54 -1.07 -12.05 3.77
CA ALA A 54 -2.22 -12.96 3.83
C ALA A 54 -2.14 -13.94 5.01
N ARG A 55 -0.95 -14.35 5.42
CA ARG A 55 -0.74 -15.38 6.45
C ARG A 55 -1.43 -15.08 7.79
N PRO A 56 -1.27 -13.90 8.44
CA PRO A 56 -1.98 -13.58 9.67
C PRO A 56 -3.49 -13.58 9.51
N LEU A 57 -3.98 -13.18 8.33
CA LEU A 57 -5.40 -13.17 8.03
C LEU A 57 -5.99 -14.59 7.93
N HIS A 58 -5.18 -15.60 7.59
CA HIS A 58 -5.61 -17.00 7.57
C HIS A 58 -5.53 -17.68 8.94
N ALA A 59 -4.63 -17.21 9.81
CA ALA A 59 -4.41 -17.80 11.11
C ALA A 59 -5.44 -17.38 12.17
N ALA A 60 -6.18 -16.29 11.94
CA ALA A 60 -7.15 -15.73 12.88
C ALA A 60 -8.59 -15.83 12.34
N GLU A 61 -9.56 -15.87 13.24
CA GLU A 61 -10.95 -15.54 12.90
C GLU A 61 -11.04 -14.04 12.68
N VAL A 62 -11.07 -13.62 11.42
CA VAL A 62 -11.03 -12.22 11.03
C VAL A 62 -12.43 -11.76 10.65
N PRO A 63 -13.04 -10.84 11.44
CA PRO A 63 -14.33 -10.25 11.09
C PRO A 63 -14.29 -9.58 9.71
N THR A 64 -15.33 -9.83 8.91
CA THR A 64 -15.49 -9.24 7.58
C THR A 64 -16.65 -8.23 7.55
N PRO A 65 -16.69 -7.32 6.58
CA PRO A 65 -15.76 -7.13 5.46
C PRO A 65 -14.43 -6.52 5.89
N LEU A 66 -13.38 -6.76 5.11
CA LEU A 66 -12.06 -6.17 5.32
C LEU A 66 -11.98 -4.78 4.69
N ALA A 67 -11.40 -3.81 5.39
CA ALA A 67 -10.86 -2.60 4.79
C ALA A 67 -9.35 -2.79 4.62
N LEU A 68 -8.86 -2.71 3.38
CA LEU A 68 -7.44 -2.86 3.08
C LEU A 68 -6.81 -1.47 2.93
N VAL A 69 -5.87 -1.15 3.79
CA VAL A 69 -5.17 0.14 3.83
C VAL A 69 -3.70 -0.10 3.47
N ALA A 70 -3.19 0.58 2.46
CA ALA A 70 -1.80 0.46 2.05
C ALA A 70 -1.07 1.80 2.13
N HIS A 71 0.22 1.75 2.52
CA HIS A 71 1.14 2.87 2.46
C HIS A 71 2.21 2.63 1.38
N GLY A 72 2.62 3.71 0.73
CA GLY A 72 3.80 3.71 -0.11
C GLY A 72 3.74 2.73 -1.29
N THR A 73 4.76 1.91 -1.41
CA THR A 73 4.90 0.92 -2.48
C THR A 73 4.01 -0.32 -2.29
N ALA A 74 3.25 -0.43 -1.18
CA ALA A 74 2.25 -1.48 -1.01
C ALA A 74 0.99 -1.27 -1.87
N GLY A 75 0.69 -0.04 -2.29
CA GLY A 75 -0.53 0.27 -3.03
C GLY A 75 -0.81 -0.65 -4.21
N PRO A 76 0.10 -0.85 -5.17
CA PRO A 76 -0.13 -1.70 -6.33
C PRO A 76 -0.28 -3.19 -6.00
N LEU A 77 0.04 -3.60 -4.76
CA LEU A 77 -0.09 -4.99 -4.32
C LEU A 77 -1.45 -5.32 -3.68
N LEU A 78 -2.26 -4.28 -3.31
CA LEU A 78 -3.57 -4.50 -2.70
C LEU A 78 -4.55 -5.34 -3.53
N PRO A 79 -4.63 -5.18 -4.88
CA PRO A 79 -5.51 -6.04 -5.67
C PRO A 79 -5.17 -7.52 -5.56
N ALA A 80 -3.88 -7.87 -5.51
CA ALA A 80 -3.44 -9.24 -5.34
C ALA A 80 -3.77 -9.77 -3.93
N LEU A 81 -3.54 -8.97 -2.88
CA LEU A 81 -3.94 -9.32 -1.51
C LEU A 81 -5.46 -9.53 -1.43
N ALA A 82 -6.26 -8.63 -2.01
CA ALA A 82 -7.72 -8.76 -2.04
C ALA A 82 -8.17 -10.05 -2.71
N ARG A 83 -7.56 -10.43 -3.85
CA ARG A 83 -7.86 -11.71 -4.51
C ARG A 83 -7.61 -12.90 -3.60
N THR A 84 -6.51 -12.91 -2.83
CA THR A 84 -6.25 -14.00 -1.87
C THR A 84 -7.33 -14.07 -0.79
N GLN A 85 -7.81 -12.92 -0.30
CA GLN A 85 -8.85 -12.89 0.72
C GLN A 85 -10.19 -13.37 0.17
N ARG A 86 -10.57 -12.94 -1.05
CA ARG A 86 -11.80 -13.43 -1.71
C ARG A 86 -11.75 -14.91 -2.01
N ALA A 87 -10.60 -15.44 -2.45
CA ALA A 87 -10.42 -16.88 -2.62
C ALA A 87 -10.61 -17.64 -1.30
N ALA A 88 -10.28 -17.01 -0.16
CA ALA A 88 -10.55 -17.51 1.17
C ALA A 88 -11.97 -17.16 1.69
N ARG A 89 -12.89 -16.72 0.81
CA ARG A 89 -14.28 -16.33 1.12
C ARG A 89 -14.40 -15.16 2.12
N ARG A 90 -13.40 -14.27 2.19
CA ARG A 90 -13.46 -13.05 2.99
C ARG A 90 -13.84 -11.87 2.12
N ALA A 91 -14.92 -11.19 2.47
CA ALA A 91 -15.36 -10.00 1.76
C ALA A 91 -14.37 -8.84 1.99
N VAL A 92 -14.01 -8.14 0.92
CA VAL A 92 -13.28 -6.88 0.97
C VAL A 92 -14.28 -5.76 0.69
N GLY A 93 -14.44 -4.85 1.65
CA GLY A 93 -15.41 -3.77 1.63
C GLY A 93 -14.86 -2.43 1.15
N GLY A 94 -13.54 -2.25 1.08
CA GLY A 94 -12.94 -1.02 0.59
C GLY A 94 -11.43 -1.03 0.59
N TYR A 95 -10.86 -0.03 -0.12
CA TYR A 95 -9.42 0.18 -0.24
C TYR A 95 -9.08 1.61 0.14
N VAL A 96 -8.04 1.80 0.93
CA VAL A 96 -7.49 3.10 1.28
C VAL A 96 -6.01 3.13 0.91
N PHE A 97 -5.62 4.12 0.16
CA PHE A 97 -4.24 4.35 -0.28
C PHE A 97 -3.69 5.56 0.47
N VAL A 98 -2.71 5.35 1.34
CA VAL A 98 -2.07 6.41 2.12
C VAL A 98 -0.72 6.71 1.49
N ASP A 99 -0.56 7.88 0.92
CA ASP A 99 0.67 8.31 0.22
C ASP A 99 1.25 7.21 -0.68
N ALA A 100 0.39 6.46 -1.35
CA ALA A 100 0.75 5.24 -2.05
C ALA A 100 0.71 5.40 -3.57
N SER A 101 1.52 4.64 -4.29
CA SER A 101 1.31 4.44 -5.72
C SER A 101 0.06 3.62 -5.97
N LEU A 102 -0.64 3.92 -7.07
CA LEU A 102 -1.91 3.26 -7.38
C LEU A 102 -1.73 2.09 -8.34
N PRO A 103 -2.52 1.03 -8.18
CA PRO A 103 -2.56 -0.06 -9.13
C PRO A 103 -2.97 0.41 -10.52
N ARG A 104 -2.37 -0.19 -11.55
CA ARG A 104 -2.71 0.05 -12.95
C ARG A 104 -3.02 -1.28 -13.64
N PRO A 105 -3.89 -1.27 -14.66
CA PRO A 105 -4.06 -2.43 -15.52
C PRO A 105 -2.77 -2.71 -16.30
N GLY A 106 -2.47 -3.97 -16.54
CA GLY A 106 -1.27 -4.40 -17.28
C GLY A 106 -0.07 -4.72 -16.39
N ALA A 107 0.95 -5.27 -17.03
CA ALA A 107 2.22 -5.57 -16.37
C ALA A 107 3.02 -4.26 -16.20
N GLN A 108 3.28 -3.90 -14.97
CA GLN A 108 4.07 -2.72 -14.58
C GLN A 108 5.08 -3.14 -13.53
N THR A 109 6.13 -2.37 -13.39
CA THR A 109 7.11 -2.51 -12.31
C THR A 109 6.99 -1.35 -11.33
N HIS A 110 7.62 -1.42 -10.15
CA HIS A 110 7.70 -0.25 -9.27
C HIS A 110 8.41 0.92 -9.95
N LEU A 111 9.43 0.65 -10.77
CA LEU A 111 10.13 1.69 -11.53
C LEU A 111 9.23 2.37 -12.58
N ASP A 112 8.34 1.61 -13.25
CA ASP A 112 7.39 2.19 -14.19
C ASP A 112 6.36 3.09 -13.50
N LEU A 113 5.88 2.68 -12.32
CA LEU A 113 4.96 3.49 -11.53
C LEU A 113 5.64 4.78 -11.04
N LEU A 114 6.88 4.69 -10.56
CA LEU A 114 7.66 5.87 -10.18
C LEU A 114 7.89 6.79 -11.37
N ARG A 115 8.28 6.25 -12.53
CA ARG A 115 8.50 7.03 -13.75
C ARG A 115 7.25 7.75 -14.22
N ALA A 116 6.09 7.16 -14.04
CA ALA A 116 4.82 7.79 -14.38
C ALA A 116 4.50 9.00 -13.49
N ALA A 117 4.93 8.98 -12.23
CA ALA A 117 4.71 10.08 -11.28
C ALA A 117 5.85 11.10 -11.30
N ASP A 118 7.10 10.65 -11.45
CA ASP A 118 8.32 11.47 -11.47
C ASP A 118 9.41 10.76 -12.28
N ALA A 119 9.55 11.16 -13.54
CA ALA A 119 10.56 10.60 -14.43
C ALA A 119 11.99 10.83 -13.91
N GLY A 120 12.27 12.01 -13.33
CA GLY A 120 13.59 12.32 -12.80
C GLY A 120 13.95 11.47 -11.58
N ALA A 121 13.00 11.18 -10.70
CA ALA A 121 13.21 10.26 -9.59
C ALA A 121 13.47 8.83 -10.09
N ALA A 122 12.72 8.37 -11.08
CA ALA A 122 12.92 7.06 -11.67
C ALA A 122 14.29 6.92 -12.35
N ASP A 123 14.75 7.96 -13.04
CA ASP A 123 16.08 7.95 -13.66
C ASP A 123 17.19 7.92 -12.61
N ARG A 124 17.06 8.66 -11.50
CA ARG A 124 18.01 8.58 -10.37
C ARG A 124 18.07 7.17 -9.77
N VAL A 125 16.91 6.52 -9.58
CA VAL A 125 16.85 5.12 -9.11
C VAL A 125 17.53 4.21 -10.12
N HIS A 126 17.19 4.33 -11.39
CA HIS A 126 17.79 3.54 -12.47
C HIS A 126 19.32 3.67 -12.51
N ASP A 127 19.82 4.89 -12.44
CA ASP A 127 21.27 5.19 -12.45
C ASP A 127 21.96 4.60 -11.20
N SER A 128 21.33 4.73 -10.04
CA SER A 128 21.85 4.15 -8.78
C SER A 128 21.99 2.63 -8.87
N LEU A 129 20.99 1.95 -9.44
CA LEU A 129 20.99 0.50 -9.60
C LEU A 129 22.07 0.01 -10.57
N HIS A 130 22.43 0.79 -11.58
CA HIS A 130 23.40 0.39 -12.62
C HIS A 130 24.84 0.84 -12.32
N HIS A 131 25.01 1.93 -11.60
CA HIS A 131 26.34 2.51 -11.35
C HIS A 131 26.81 2.34 -9.91
N GLY A 132 26.02 1.68 -9.05
CA GLY A 132 26.43 1.35 -7.68
C GLY A 132 26.64 2.59 -6.82
N ALA A 133 25.73 3.56 -6.88
CA ALA A 133 25.73 4.67 -5.92
C ALA A 133 25.70 4.11 -4.50
N ALA A 134 26.56 4.64 -3.62
CA ALA A 134 26.64 4.19 -2.25
C ALA A 134 25.25 4.35 -1.59
N SER A 135 24.63 3.24 -1.21
CA SER A 135 23.41 3.23 -0.43
C SER A 135 23.69 3.91 0.91
N SER A 136 22.80 4.79 1.34
CA SER A 136 22.87 5.35 2.70
C SER A 136 22.71 4.19 3.70
N PRO A 137 23.44 4.21 4.84
CA PRO A 137 23.23 3.20 5.90
C PRO A 137 21.80 3.09 6.40
N ASP A 138 21.01 4.17 6.23
CA ASP A 138 19.60 4.25 6.63
C ASP A 138 18.63 3.80 5.51
N GLU A 139 19.15 3.37 4.37
CA GLU A 139 18.34 2.97 3.23
C GLU A 139 17.96 1.49 3.33
N PRO A 140 16.68 1.12 3.13
CA PRO A 140 16.27 -0.27 3.12
C PRO A 140 17.02 -1.06 2.05
N PRO A 141 17.46 -2.30 2.32
CA PRO A 141 18.21 -3.11 1.35
C PRO A 141 17.53 -3.24 -0.01
N LEU A 142 16.19 -3.27 -0.03
CA LEU A 142 15.41 -3.35 -1.26
C LEU A 142 15.50 -2.08 -2.13
N ALA A 143 15.84 -0.93 -1.55
CA ALA A 143 15.98 0.29 -2.32
C ALA A 143 17.14 0.21 -3.34
N ALA A 144 18.16 -0.59 -3.03
CA ALA A 144 19.31 -0.86 -3.89
C ALA A 144 19.18 -2.16 -4.69
N ASP A 145 18.07 -2.90 -4.57
CA ASP A 145 17.87 -4.17 -5.26
C ASP A 145 17.18 -3.96 -6.62
N HIS A 146 17.94 -4.24 -7.69
CA HIS A 146 17.43 -4.15 -9.06
C HIS A 146 16.17 -5.01 -9.27
N ALA A 147 16.11 -6.22 -8.69
CA ALA A 147 14.98 -7.12 -8.86
C ALA A 147 13.70 -6.53 -8.28
N PHE A 148 13.77 -5.84 -7.13
CA PHE A 148 12.60 -5.16 -6.55
C PHE A 148 11.99 -4.13 -7.51
N TRP A 149 12.84 -3.32 -8.15
CA TRP A 149 12.38 -2.25 -9.04
C TRP A 149 11.89 -2.74 -10.39
N SER A 150 12.42 -3.87 -10.88
CA SER A 150 12.19 -4.39 -12.22
C SER A 150 11.26 -5.59 -12.29
N GLU A 151 10.92 -6.23 -11.17
CA GLU A 151 9.99 -7.36 -11.21
C GLU A 151 8.57 -6.91 -11.61
N PRO A 152 7.86 -7.71 -12.43
CA PRO A 152 6.48 -7.43 -12.77
C PRO A 152 5.57 -7.46 -11.54
N LEU A 153 4.81 -6.38 -11.33
CA LEU A 153 3.78 -6.33 -10.30
C LEU A 153 2.58 -7.18 -10.71
N PRO A 154 1.85 -7.75 -9.73
CA PRO A 154 0.63 -8.49 -10.02
C PRO A 154 -0.39 -7.61 -10.76
N PRO A 155 -0.96 -8.06 -11.88
CA PRO A 155 -1.89 -7.25 -12.65
C PRO A 155 -3.18 -6.99 -11.86
N ALA A 156 -3.69 -5.75 -11.95
CA ALA A 156 -4.93 -5.30 -11.32
C ALA A 156 -6.13 -5.53 -12.26
N ILE A 157 -6.36 -6.78 -12.66
CA ILE A 157 -7.47 -7.16 -13.53
C ILE A 157 -8.77 -7.12 -12.73
N ASP A 158 -9.84 -6.57 -13.32
CA ASP A 158 -11.18 -6.44 -12.72
C ASP A 158 -11.17 -5.70 -11.36
N TRP A 159 -10.26 -4.76 -11.22
CA TRP A 159 -10.11 -3.91 -10.04
C TRP A 159 -10.29 -2.42 -10.42
N PRO A 160 -10.93 -1.56 -9.59
CA PRO A 160 -11.43 -1.83 -8.25
C PRO A 160 -12.82 -2.49 -8.25
N ASP A 161 -13.01 -3.40 -7.33
CA ASP A 161 -14.22 -4.18 -7.11
C ASP A 161 -14.90 -3.85 -5.74
N ALA A 162 -14.42 -2.80 -5.09
CA ALA A 162 -14.97 -2.16 -3.90
C ALA A 162 -14.60 -0.66 -3.90
N PRO A 163 -15.28 0.18 -3.09
CA PRO A 163 -14.97 1.60 -2.97
C PRO A 163 -13.51 1.86 -2.61
N CYS A 164 -12.95 2.94 -3.18
CA CYS A 164 -11.56 3.33 -2.98
C CYS A 164 -11.46 4.75 -2.43
N ALA A 165 -10.43 5.00 -1.60
CA ALA A 165 -10.06 6.32 -1.15
C ALA A 165 -8.54 6.52 -1.21
N TYR A 166 -8.12 7.76 -1.29
CA TYR A 166 -6.74 8.19 -1.20
C TYR A 166 -6.57 9.19 -0.06
N VAL A 167 -5.56 8.99 0.76
CA VAL A 167 -5.19 9.87 1.88
C VAL A 167 -3.78 10.41 1.63
N ARG A 168 -3.63 11.72 1.74
CA ARG A 168 -2.31 12.37 1.77
C ARG A 168 -1.98 12.77 3.20
N SER A 169 -0.93 12.17 3.75
CA SER A 169 -0.43 12.57 5.09
C SER A 169 0.53 13.76 5.02
N GLY A 170 0.98 14.14 3.83
CA GLY A 170 1.99 15.18 3.63
C GLY A 170 3.42 14.70 3.83
N SER A 171 3.63 13.41 4.00
CA SER A 171 4.95 12.80 4.14
C SER A 171 5.59 12.51 2.79
N ASP A 172 6.91 12.64 2.71
CA ASP A 172 7.67 12.13 1.58
C ASP A 172 7.80 10.61 1.70
N VAL A 173 7.42 9.91 0.63
CA VAL A 173 7.41 8.45 0.60
C VAL A 173 8.37 7.93 -0.46
N ARG A 174 9.27 7.04 -0.03
CA ARG A 174 10.25 6.44 -0.94
C ARG A 174 9.59 5.61 -2.03
N GLY A 175 10.08 5.75 -3.25
CA GLY A 175 9.68 4.91 -4.38
C GLY A 175 8.29 5.18 -4.95
N VAL A 176 7.61 6.22 -4.47
CA VAL A 176 6.26 6.58 -4.91
C VAL A 176 6.26 7.83 -5.79
N GLY A 177 7.21 8.74 -5.59
CA GLY A 177 7.22 10.06 -6.19
C GLY A 177 6.19 11.00 -5.55
N PRO A 178 5.84 12.12 -6.21
CA PRO A 178 4.94 13.10 -5.63
C PRO A 178 3.55 12.52 -5.33
N THR A 179 3.17 12.44 -4.06
CA THR A 179 1.87 11.87 -3.62
C THR A 179 0.69 12.67 -4.16
N GLN A 180 0.87 13.97 -4.43
CA GLN A 180 -0.13 14.80 -5.10
C GLN A 180 -0.48 14.32 -6.51
N TRP A 181 0.47 13.73 -7.25
CA TRP A 181 0.19 13.17 -8.57
C TRP A 181 -0.76 11.96 -8.46
N TRP A 182 -0.54 11.10 -7.47
CA TRP A 182 -1.40 9.96 -7.19
C TRP A 182 -2.78 10.37 -6.68
N ALA A 183 -2.85 11.39 -5.82
CA ALA A 183 -4.12 11.95 -5.35
C ALA A 183 -4.97 12.46 -6.52
N ARG A 184 -4.39 13.22 -7.45
CA ARG A 184 -5.09 13.64 -8.68
C ARG A 184 -5.54 12.46 -9.54
N SER A 185 -4.73 11.41 -9.64
CA SER A 185 -5.13 10.19 -10.34
C SER A 185 -6.30 9.46 -9.65
N ALA A 186 -6.41 9.52 -8.33
CA ALA A 186 -7.54 9.00 -7.57
C ALA A 186 -8.80 9.85 -7.80
N GLU A 187 -8.68 11.20 -7.77
CA GLU A 187 -9.78 12.13 -8.09
C GLU A 187 -10.36 11.89 -9.48
N GLN A 188 -9.49 11.72 -10.48
CA GLN A 188 -9.90 11.41 -11.86
C GLN A 188 -10.66 10.09 -12.00
N ARG A 189 -10.47 9.16 -11.06
CA ARG A 189 -11.22 7.89 -10.95
C ARG A 189 -12.51 8.04 -10.14
N GLY A 190 -12.82 9.24 -9.65
CA GLY A 190 -13.98 9.50 -8.80
C GLY A 190 -13.86 8.95 -7.37
N TRP A 191 -12.64 8.70 -6.90
CA TRP A 191 -12.41 8.21 -5.54
C TRP A 191 -12.48 9.33 -4.53
N LEU A 192 -12.79 8.97 -3.30
CA LEU A 192 -12.65 9.89 -2.17
C LEU A 192 -11.16 10.24 -1.98
N VAL A 193 -10.85 11.53 -1.89
CA VAL A 193 -9.51 12.02 -1.57
C VAL A 193 -9.59 12.86 -0.29
N ASP A 194 -8.70 12.58 0.65
CA ASP A 194 -8.53 13.36 1.87
C ASP A 194 -7.07 13.82 1.98
N ASP A 195 -6.86 15.12 2.00
CA ASP A 195 -5.56 15.79 2.15
C ASP A 195 -5.52 16.70 3.38
N SER A 196 -6.42 16.44 4.33
CA SER A 196 -6.49 17.20 5.57
C SER A 196 -5.25 16.95 6.44
N ALA A 197 -4.75 18.02 7.06
CA ALA A 197 -3.62 17.95 7.99
C ALA A 197 -4.03 17.44 9.39
N ARG A 198 -4.90 16.42 9.45
CA ARG A 198 -5.31 15.76 10.70
C ARG A 198 -4.36 14.63 11.06
N GLU A 199 -4.45 14.13 12.29
CA GLU A 199 -3.76 12.91 12.69
C GLU A 199 -4.13 11.74 11.75
N LEU A 200 -3.14 10.98 11.34
CA LEU A 200 -3.33 9.93 10.32
C LEU A 200 -4.34 8.86 10.75
N ALA A 201 -4.36 8.50 12.03
CA ALA A 201 -5.30 7.51 12.55
C ALA A 201 -6.76 7.99 12.45
N GLU A 202 -7.02 9.25 12.82
CA GLU A 202 -8.34 9.87 12.68
C GLU A 202 -8.76 9.93 11.21
N THR A 203 -7.84 10.34 10.33
CA THR A 203 -8.12 10.45 8.89
C THR A 203 -8.45 9.07 8.30
N VAL A 204 -7.67 8.04 8.61
CA VAL A 204 -7.91 6.67 8.14
C VAL A 204 -9.25 6.15 8.66
N ALA A 205 -9.57 6.37 9.94
CA ALA A 205 -10.85 5.95 10.52
C ALA A 205 -12.05 6.65 9.85
N ASP A 206 -11.96 7.97 9.64
CA ASP A 206 -13.01 8.76 8.99
C ASP A 206 -13.24 8.30 7.54
N VAL A 207 -12.16 8.16 6.78
CA VAL A 207 -12.20 7.72 5.38
C VAL A 207 -12.82 6.32 5.26
N ILE A 208 -12.44 5.37 6.12
CA ILE A 208 -13.03 4.03 6.16
C ILE A 208 -14.52 4.09 6.46
N ASN A 209 -14.95 4.93 7.40
CA ASN A 209 -16.37 5.10 7.74
C ASN A 209 -17.17 5.68 6.55
N ARG A 210 -16.59 6.63 5.82
CA ARG A 210 -17.20 7.24 4.62
C ARG A 210 -17.31 6.26 3.45
N LEU A 211 -16.35 5.35 3.28
CA LEU A 211 -16.43 4.28 2.27
C LEU A 211 -17.51 3.24 2.60
N ALA A 212 -17.89 3.16 3.87
CA ALA A 212 -18.85 2.16 4.37
C ALA A 212 -20.32 2.64 4.28
N GLY A 213 -20.57 3.91 4.02
CA GLY A 213 -21.93 4.52 3.86
C GLY A 213 -22.39 4.51 2.45
#